data_4e841e697758b93fdf79755bbfce0e5e
#
_entry.id   4e841e697758b93fdf79755bbfce0e5e
#
_cell.length_a   1.000
_cell.length_b   1.000
_cell.length_c   1.000
_cell.angle_alpha   90.00
_cell.angle_beta   90.00
_cell.angle_gamma   90.00
#
_symmetry.space_group_name_H-M   'P 1'
#
loop_
_entity.id
_entity.type
_entity.pdbx_description
1 polymer ?
#
loop_
_entity_poly.entity_id
_entity_poly.type
_entity_poly.pdbx_seq_one_letter_code
_entity_poly.pdbx_strand_id
1 'polypeptide(L)'
;MSVNHGGPRINAGRKPKFSEDKKLHVGLRCEKLQYEAIEKQRNRQIYRFIHLETEIGNQYYDMKQIKKSKRSAYNADPLGEEHRIEMNELRSSMPKLTLKTKAPYGSRKKIKQQVAQEFDITEEDVENIWKYFRKNYPELCINQV
;
A
#
# COMPACT_ATOMS: atom_id res chain seq x y z
N MET A 1 36.52 8.72 -40.24
CA MET A 1 36.31 8.12 -40.34
C MET A 1 36.01 7.62 -40.11
N SER A 2 35.94 7.59 -40.05
CA SER A 2 35.69 6.93 -39.92
C SER A 2 35.50 6.51 -39.55
N VAL A 3 35.59 6.56 -39.38
CA VAL A 3 35.57 5.85 -39.22
C VAL A 3 35.06 5.45 -38.78
N ASN A 4 35.15 5.52 -38.86
CA ASN A 4 34.82 4.86 -38.66
C ASN A 4 34.13 4.51 -38.61
N HIS A 5 33.95 4.44 -38.54
CA HIS A 5 33.52 3.67 -38.68
C HIS A 5 33.47 2.97 -38.20
N GLY A 6 33.50 2.82 -37.97
CA GLY A 6 33.62 2.05 -37.53
C GLY A 6 33.79 1.85 -36.55
N GLY A 7 34.02 2.09 -36.36
CA GLY A 7 34.12 1.71 -35.56
C GLY A 7 33.87 1.72 -34.60
N PRO A 8 34.02 2.12 -34.70
CA PRO A 8 33.76 1.89 -33.80
C PRO A 8 32.97 1.61 -33.19
N ARG A 9 32.84 1.61 -33.39
CA ARG A 9 32.06 1.20 -32.95
C ARG A 9 32.01 0.50 -32.28
N ILE A 10 32.50 0.53 -31.86
CA ILE A 10 32.63 -0.11 -31.20
C ILE A 10 31.70 -0.31 -30.36
N ASN A 11 31.52 -0.14 -29.81
CA ASN A 11 30.65 -0.31 -29.09
C ASN A 11 29.65 -0.10 -29.66
N ALA A 12 30.16 -0.32 -30.43
CA ALA A 12 29.29 -0.20 -31.24
C ALA A 12 28.02 0.05 -30.76
N GLY A 13 27.79 -0.10 -29.86
CA GLY A 13 26.53 0.04 -29.36
C GLY A 13 26.13 1.45 -29.32
N ARG A 14 24.92 1.68 -29.18
CA ARG A 14 24.43 3.01 -28.87
C ARG A 14 24.92 3.44 -27.54
N LYS A 15 25.12 4.74 -27.39
CA LYS A 15 25.30 5.32 -26.09
C LYS A 15 24.01 5.14 -25.29
N PRO A 16 24.12 4.88 -24.01
CA PRO A 16 22.91 4.87 -23.16
C PRO A 16 22.15 6.18 -23.34
N LYS A 17 20.85 6.08 -23.45
CA LYS A 17 20.01 7.26 -23.60
C LYS A 17 20.08 8.16 -22.37
N PHE A 18 20.26 7.58 -21.19
CA PHE A 18 20.34 8.30 -19.95
C PHE A 18 21.59 7.90 -19.18
N SER A 19 22.14 8.87 -18.43
CA SER A 19 23.27 8.59 -17.57
C SER A 19 22.87 7.68 -16.41
N GLU A 20 23.87 7.04 -15.82
CA GLU A 20 23.64 6.18 -14.66
C GLU A 20 23.05 6.97 -13.49
N ASP A 21 23.52 8.21 -13.30
CA ASP A 21 22.98 9.09 -12.25
C ASP A 21 21.50 9.38 -12.47
N LYS A 22 21.11 9.66 -13.70
CA LYS A 22 19.71 9.92 -14.00
C LYS A 22 18.86 8.69 -13.76
N LYS A 23 19.33 7.52 -14.17
CA LYS A 23 18.63 6.26 -13.92
C LYS A 23 18.46 6.01 -12.44
N LEU A 24 19.48 6.29 -11.66
CA LEU A 24 19.41 6.14 -10.20
C LEU A 24 18.37 7.07 -9.60
N HIS A 25 18.38 8.34 -9.98
CA HIS A 25 17.42 9.31 -9.45
C HIS A 25 15.98 8.96 -9.84
N VAL A 26 15.75 8.57 -11.08
CA VAL A 26 14.43 8.17 -11.55
C VAL A 26 13.95 6.94 -10.80
N GLY A 27 14.82 5.94 -10.67
CA GLY A 27 14.47 4.71 -9.96
C GLY A 27 14.14 4.96 -8.49
N LEU A 28 14.96 5.75 -7.82
CA LEU A 28 14.72 6.10 -6.42
C LEU A 28 13.40 6.85 -6.26
N ARG A 29 13.10 7.76 -7.18
CA ARG A 29 11.84 8.50 -7.13
C ARG A 29 10.63 7.57 -7.30
N CYS A 30 10.73 6.63 -8.24
CA CYS A 30 9.68 5.64 -8.46
C CYS A 30 9.45 4.80 -7.20
N GLU A 31 10.53 4.32 -6.59
CA GLU A 31 10.42 3.49 -5.39
C GLU A 31 9.83 4.28 -4.22
N LYS A 32 10.22 5.54 -4.07
CA LYS A 32 9.69 6.41 -3.02
C LYS A 32 8.19 6.61 -3.18
N LEU A 33 7.76 6.92 -4.40
CA LEU A 33 6.33 7.13 -4.67
C LEU A 33 5.53 5.86 -4.45
N GLN A 34 6.08 4.71 -4.81
CA GLN A 34 5.43 3.43 -4.58
C GLN A 34 5.30 3.14 -3.08
N TYR A 35 6.36 3.39 -2.33
CA TYR A 35 6.32 3.23 -0.88
C TYR A 35 5.24 4.12 -0.26
N GLU A 36 5.19 5.38 -0.68
CA GLU A 36 4.19 6.32 -0.18
C GLU A 36 2.77 5.86 -0.50
N ALA A 37 2.56 5.30 -1.69
CA ALA A 37 1.25 4.78 -2.09
C ALA A 37 0.83 3.60 -1.21
N ILE A 38 1.75 2.69 -0.93
CA ILE A 38 1.51 1.54 -0.07
C ILE A 38 1.21 2.00 1.36
N GLU A 39 2.01 2.93 1.87
CA GLU A 39 1.85 3.44 3.22
C GLU A 39 0.53 4.18 3.40
N LYS A 40 0.15 4.99 2.41
CA LYS A 40 -1.13 5.68 2.43
C LYS A 40 -2.30 4.69 2.45
N GLN A 41 -2.20 3.61 1.70
CA GLN A 41 -3.22 2.56 1.69
C GLN A 41 -3.30 1.86 3.05
N ARG A 42 -2.15 1.52 3.64
CA ARG A 42 -2.10 0.90 4.96
C ARG A 42 -2.70 1.80 6.02
N ASN A 43 -2.39 3.09 5.98
CA ASN A 43 -2.94 4.05 6.94
C ASN A 43 -4.45 4.14 6.83
N ARG A 44 -5.00 4.11 5.62
CA ARG A 44 -6.45 4.07 5.45
C ARG A 44 -7.07 2.79 6.00
N GLN A 45 -6.39 1.65 5.81
CA GLN A 45 -6.86 0.37 6.35
C GLN A 45 -6.87 0.38 7.88
N ILE A 46 -5.82 0.92 8.48
CA ILE A 46 -5.73 1.04 9.94
C ILE A 46 -6.82 1.96 10.46
N TYR A 47 -7.04 3.08 9.81
CA TYR A 47 -8.08 4.02 10.21
C TYR A 47 -9.47 3.37 10.18
N ARG A 48 -9.78 2.67 9.09
CA ARG A 48 -11.06 1.96 8.96
C ARG A 48 -11.21 0.88 10.03
N PHE A 49 -10.14 0.16 10.28
CA PHE A 49 -10.14 -0.89 11.30
C PHE A 49 -10.45 -0.32 12.67
N ILE A 50 -9.77 0.77 13.04
CA ILE A 50 -9.99 1.42 14.33
C ILE A 50 -11.44 1.91 14.45
N HIS A 51 -11.96 2.51 13.38
CA HIS A 51 -13.33 3.01 13.37
C HIS A 51 -14.35 1.89 13.59
N LEU A 52 -14.21 0.80 12.84
CA LEU A 52 -15.10 -0.35 12.97
C LEU A 52 -14.99 -1.03 14.34
N GLU A 53 -13.76 -1.16 14.83
CA GLU A 53 -13.53 -1.74 16.15
C GLU A 53 -14.19 -0.90 17.24
N THR A 54 -14.09 0.42 17.12
CA THR A 54 -14.70 1.33 18.06
C THR A 54 -16.23 1.23 18.04
N GLU A 55 -16.83 1.19 16.84
CA GLU A 55 -18.28 1.04 16.71
C GLU A 55 -18.78 -0.26 17.35
N ILE A 56 -18.13 -1.36 17.02
CA ILE A 56 -18.51 -2.66 17.57
C ILE A 56 -18.31 -2.69 19.08
N GLY A 57 -17.22 -2.09 19.54
CA GLY A 57 -16.95 -1.98 20.97
C GLY A 57 -18.01 -1.19 21.71
N ASN A 58 -18.50 -0.10 21.10
CA ASN A 58 -19.57 0.70 21.69
C ASN A 58 -20.87 -0.07 21.75
N GLN A 59 -21.21 -0.80 20.68
CA GLN A 59 -22.40 -1.64 20.69
C GLN A 59 -22.33 -2.71 21.77
N TYR A 60 -21.17 -3.33 21.90
CA TYR A 60 -20.94 -4.34 22.93
C TYR A 60 -21.13 -3.76 24.33
N TYR A 61 -20.57 -2.56 24.55
CA TYR A 61 -20.72 -1.87 25.82
C TYR A 61 -22.20 -1.57 26.13
N ASP A 62 -22.93 -1.02 25.16
CA ASP A 62 -24.34 -0.67 25.33
C ASP A 62 -25.16 -1.91 25.64
N MET A 63 -24.92 -3.03 24.98
CA MET A 63 -25.61 -4.28 25.26
C MET A 63 -25.34 -4.77 26.67
N LYS A 64 -24.11 -4.62 27.16
CA LYS A 64 -23.79 -4.97 28.54
C LYS A 64 -24.54 -4.12 29.53
N GLN A 65 -24.70 -2.83 29.27
CA GLN A 65 -25.42 -1.94 30.14
C GLN A 65 -26.93 -2.29 30.19
N ILE A 66 -27.48 -2.60 29.02
CA ILE A 66 -28.88 -3.04 28.90
C ILE A 66 -29.10 -4.31 29.70
N LYS A 67 -28.26 -5.31 29.56
CA LYS A 67 -28.34 -6.55 30.29
C LYS A 67 -28.29 -6.32 31.79
N LYS A 68 -27.34 -5.51 32.22
CA LYS A 68 -27.16 -5.20 33.63
C LYS A 68 -28.40 -4.52 34.23
N SER A 69 -28.95 -3.56 33.49
CA SER A 69 -30.14 -2.84 33.89
C SER A 69 -31.37 -3.77 34.00
N LYS A 70 -31.57 -4.62 33.01
CA LYS A 70 -32.69 -5.56 32.99
C LYS A 70 -32.58 -6.61 34.09
N ARG A 71 -31.39 -7.11 34.33
CA ARG A 71 -31.17 -8.07 35.42
C ARG A 71 -31.52 -7.47 36.76
N SER A 72 -31.11 -6.24 36.96
CA SER A 72 -31.45 -5.54 38.19
C SER A 72 -32.96 -5.41 38.38
N ALA A 73 -33.69 -5.16 37.31
CA ALA A 73 -35.13 -4.97 37.36
C ALA A 73 -35.91 -6.26 37.60
N TYR A 74 -35.48 -7.35 37.01
CA TYR A 74 -36.26 -8.58 37.02
C TYR A 74 -35.72 -9.68 37.91
N ASN A 75 -34.63 -9.43 38.57
CA ASN A 75 -34.05 -10.42 39.48
C ASN A 75 -33.60 -11.70 38.78
N ALA A 76 -33.56 -11.67 37.46
CA ALA A 76 -33.14 -12.75 36.61
C ALA A 76 -32.48 -12.16 35.38
N ASP A 77 -31.95 -12.99 34.49
CA ASP A 77 -31.35 -12.53 33.24
C ASP A 77 -32.39 -12.68 32.13
N PRO A 78 -33.23 -11.68 31.91
CA PRO A 78 -34.30 -11.80 30.92
C PRO A 78 -33.81 -11.82 29.49
N LEU A 79 -32.58 -11.40 29.26
CA LEU A 79 -31.99 -11.43 27.92
C LEU A 79 -31.17 -12.70 27.67
N GLY A 80 -30.78 -13.36 28.72
CA GLY A 80 -30.11 -14.63 28.76
C GLY A 80 -29.45 -15.08 27.47
N GLU A 81 -30.10 -16.08 26.88
CA GLU A 81 -29.59 -16.74 25.66
C GLU A 81 -29.50 -15.80 24.48
N GLU A 82 -30.54 -15.02 24.23
CA GLU A 82 -30.56 -14.08 23.09
C GLU A 82 -29.46 -13.05 23.23
N HIS A 83 -29.30 -12.46 24.38
CA HIS A 83 -28.29 -11.45 24.61
C HIS A 83 -26.88 -12.04 24.41
N ARG A 84 -26.69 -13.26 24.91
CA ARG A 84 -25.39 -13.94 24.75
C ARG A 84 -25.09 -14.20 23.28
N ILE A 85 -26.08 -14.61 22.50
CA ILE A 85 -25.93 -14.86 21.08
C ILE A 85 -25.55 -13.55 20.36
N GLU A 86 -26.26 -12.46 20.62
CA GLU A 86 -25.99 -11.18 20.01
C GLU A 86 -24.58 -10.68 20.34
N MET A 87 -24.16 -10.82 21.60
CA MET A 87 -22.82 -10.41 22.01
C MET A 87 -21.75 -11.26 21.34
N ASN A 88 -22.00 -12.55 21.16
CA ASN A 88 -21.08 -13.43 20.46
C ASN A 88 -21.00 -13.07 18.98
N GLU A 89 -22.12 -12.70 18.37
CA GLU A 89 -22.13 -12.26 16.98
C GLU A 89 -21.33 -10.96 16.81
N LEU A 90 -21.50 -10.01 17.70
CA LEU A 90 -20.71 -8.78 17.70
C LEU A 90 -19.21 -9.08 17.82
N ARG A 91 -18.88 -9.97 18.74
CA ARG A 91 -17.49 -10.36 18.95
C ARG A 91 -16.91 -11.05 17.72
N SER A 92 -17.72 -11.90 17.07
CA SER A 92 -17.31 -12.61 15.88
C SER A 92 -17.20 -11.68 14.66
N SER A 93 -17.94 -10.55 14.68
CA SER A 93 -17.89 -9.60 13.57
C SER A 93 -16.75 -8.59 13.69
N MET A 94 -15.94 -8.68 14.76
CA MET A 94 -14.75 -7.83 14.88
C MET A 94 -13.86 -8.03 13.68
N PRO A 95 -13.45 -6.96 13.01
CA PRO A 95 -12.63 -7.08 11.82
C PRO A 95 -11.24 -7.57 12.16
N LYS A 96 -10.65 -8.28 11.21
CA LYS A 96 -9.24 -8.65 11.29
C LYS A 96 -8.44 -7.67 10.44
N LEU A 97 -7.38 -7.12 11.01
CA LEU A 97 -6.52 -6.21 10.27
C LEU A 97 -5.51 -7.01 9.47
N THR A 98 -5.66 -6.94 8.15
CA THR A 98 -4.68 -7.53 7.23
C THR A 98 -4.20 -6.40 6.32
N LEU A 99 -2.97 -5.97 6.53
CA LEU A 99 -2.40 -4.88 5.75
C LEU A 99 -1.93 -5.37 4.39
N LYS A 100 -2.28 -4.63 3.36
CA LYS A 100 -1.83 -4.93 2.00
C LYS A 100 -0.37 -4.54 1.85
N THR A 101 0.35 -5.37 1.12
CA THR A 101 1.78 -5.14 0.89
C THR A 101 2.08 -4.56 -0.48
N LYS A 102 1.08 -4.53 -1.36
CA LYS A 102 1.23 -4.00 -2.72
C LYS A 102 0.51 -2.67 -2.85
N ALA A 103 1.01 -1.84 -3.75
CA ALA A 103 0.38 -0.56 -4.05
C ALA A 103 -1.02 -0.77 -4.63
N PRO A 104 -1.94 0.19 -4.45
CA PRO A 104 -3.29 0.10 -5.04
C PRO A 104 -3.23 -0.04 -6.55
N TYR A 105 -4.26 -0.68 -7.11
CA TYR A 105 -4.39 -0.82 -8.57
C TYR A 105 -4.31 0.56 -9.23
N GLY A 106 -3.55 0.65 -10.32
CA GLY A 106 -3.36 1.90 -11.06
C GLY A 106 -2.28 2.82 -10.51
N SER A 107 -1.72 2.52 -9.33
CA SER A 107 -0.65 3.33 -8.75
C SER A 107 0.57 3.39 -9.64
N ARG A 108 0.96 2.26 -10.21
CA ARG A 108 2.14 2.19 -11.06
C ARG A 108 2.02 3.13 -12.26
N LYS A 109 0.86 3.19 -12.88
CA LYS A 109 0.60 4.09 -14.00
C LYS A 109 0.72 5.55 -13.57
N LYS A 110 0.12 5.91 -12.43
CA LYS A 110 0.20 7.28 -11.91
C LYS A 110 1.63 7.67 -11.57
N ILE A 111 2.38 6.75 -10.98
CA ILE A 111 3.79 6.99 -10.65
C ILE A 111 4.59 7.25 -11.92
N LYS A 112 4.40 6.43 -12.95
CA LYS A 112 5.11 6.62 -14.22
C LYS A 112 4.78 7.98 -14.85
N GLN A 113 3.51 8.38 -14.81
CA GLN A 113 3.09 9.68 -15.34
C GLN A 113 3.75 10.82 -14.57
N GLN A 114 3.74 10.75 -13.26
CA GLN A 114 4.31 11.79 -12.44
C GLN A 114 5.82 11.91 -12.63
N VAL A 115 6.52 10.79 -12.60
CA VAL A 115 7.98 10.78 -12.75
C VAL A 115 8.38 11.24 -14.16
N ALA A 116 7.62 10.85 -15.17
CA ALA A 116 7.85 11.30 -16.53
C ALA A 116 7.79 12.82 -16.62
N GLN A 117 6.82 13.44 -15.96
CA GLN A 117 6.71 14.89 -15.92
C GLN A 117 7.85 15.53 -15.14
N GLU A 118 8.21 14.96 -14.00
CA GLU A 118 9.25 15.53 -13.15
C GLU A 118 10.63 15.52 -13.82
N PHE A 119 10.91 14.49 -14.61
CA PHE A 119 12.21 14.33 -15.23
C PHE A 119 12.22 14.66 -16.74
N ASP A 120 11.07 15.11 -17.26
CA ASP A 120 10.90 15.46 -18.67
C ASP A 120 11.34 14.31 -19.59
N ILE A 121 10.79 13.12 -19.31
CA ILE A 121 11.01 11.92 -20.11
C ILE A 121 9.66 11.23 -20.37
N THR A 122 9.65 10.22 -21.23
CA THR A 122 8.41 9.52 -21.53
C THR A 122 8.08 8.50 -20.44
N GLU A 123 6.81 8.10 -20.37
CA GLU A 123 6.39 7.05 -19.44
C GLU A 123 7.08 5.72 -19.74
N GLU A 124 7.30 5.43 -21.01
CA GLU A 124 8.03 4.23 -21.41
C GLU A 124 9.48 4.27 -20.91
N ASP A 125 10.12 5.44 -20.98
CA ASP A 125 11.46 5.62 -20.43
C ASP A 125 11.46 5.36 -18.93
N VAL A 126 10.46 5.87 -18.22
CA VAL A 126 10.33 5.64 -16.77
C VAL A 126 10.20 4.14 -16.48
N GLU A 127 9.36 3.44 -17.23
CA GLU A 127 9.18 2.01 -17.03
C GLU A 127 10.48 1.24 -17.25
N ASN A 128 11.18 1.54 -18.32
CA ASN A 128 12.44 0.86 -18.65
C ASN A 128 13.51 1.15 -17.61
N ILE A 129 13.62 2.40 -17.17
CA ILE A 129 14.57 2.79 -16.13
C ILE A 129 14.22 2.12 -14.80
N TRP A 130 12.95 2.07 -14.44
CA TRP A 130 12.51 1.45 -13.20
C TRP A 130 12.84 -0.04 -13.18
N LYS A 131 12.58 -0.74 -14.29
CA LYS A 131 12.96 -2.15 -14.44
C LYS A 131 14.47 -2.34 -14.29
N TYR A 132 15.24 -1.49 -14.96
CA TYR A 132 16.70 -1.50 -14.85
C TYR A 132 17.15 -1.28 -13.41
N PHE A 133 16.55 -0.30 -12.74
CA PHE A 133 16.86 0.02 -11.36
C PHE A 133 16.59 -1.17 -10.43
N ARG A 134 15.45 -1.82 -10.58
CA ARG A 134 15.10 -2.97 -9.73
C ARG A 134 16.04 -4.15 -9.96
N LYS A 135 16.51 -4.31 -11.17
CA LYS A 135 17.43 -5.39 -11.50
C LYS A 135 18.83 -5.14 -10.96
N ASN A 136 19.30 -3.90 -11.05
CA ASN A 136 20.70 -3.56 -10.76
C ASN A 136 20.94 -2.99 -9.38
N TYR A 137 19.89 -2.50 -8.72
CA TYR A 137 19.99 -1.92 -7.38
C TYR A 137 18.92 -2.51 -6.45
N PRO A 138 18.88 -3.84 -6.32
CA PRO A 138 17.82 -4.46 -5.48
C PRO A 138 17.91 -4.03 -4.03
N GLU A 139 19.09 -3.69 -3.52
CA GLU A 139 19.27 -3.25 -2.15
C GLU A 139 18.68 -1.86 -1.87
N LEU A 140 18.42 -1.10 -2.92
CA LEU A 140 17.80 0.24 -2.80
C LEU A 140 16.30 0.20 -3.06
N CYS A 141 15.75 -0.95 -3.42
CA CYS A 141 14.33 -1.07 -3.68
C CYS A 141 13.55 -1.19 -2.39
N ILE A 142 12.34 -0.64 -2.41
CA ILE A 142 11.46 -0.76 -1.25
C ILE A 142 11.00 -2.21 -1.14
N ASN A 143 11.20 -2.79 0.02
CA ASN A 143 10.79 -4.14 0.27
C ASN A 143 9.27 -4.19 0.43
N GLN A 144 8.64 -5.07 -0.34
CA GLN A 144 7.18 -5.17 -0.38
C GLN A 144 6.59 -6.11 0.64
N VAL A 145 7.41 -6.70 1.44
CA VAL A 145 6.95 -7.70 2.40
C VAL A 145 6.34 -7.07 3.63
#